data_c45cf2545378ca895d712b266788d054
#
_entry.id   c45cf2545378ca895d712b266788d054
#
_cell.length_a   1.000
_cell.length_b   1.000
_cell.length_c   1.000
_cell.angle_alpha   90.00
_cell.angle_beta   90.00
_cell.angle_gamma   90.00
#
_symmetry.space_group_name_H-M   'P 1'
#
loop_
_entity.id
_entity.type
_entity.pdbx_description
1 polymer ?
#
loop_
_entity_poly.entity_id
_entity_poly.type
_entity_poly.pdbx_seq_one_letter_code
_entity_poly.pdbx_strand_id
1 'polypeptide(L)'
;MNHIFAKLIVSCLASLTVLSAQAQNWPTQPIKIIVPFTAGTGMDTIARAVAPKLSEKLGQSVVVQNMAGASGNIGADVVAKANADGYTVLMGANTMLMASQLYKNVPFNPTKDFAPVSLAAWGTLMLVSNPKTGIKSVNDLVTQAKAKPGYINFGSPGIGTPHHMAMELFKVKTNLFMLHVPYRGTAGYTQDILSGEIMVGFLPVHIAQGFVSAGKLNALAVGSPKRHPVAPNVATFGEMGIKDI
;
A
#
# COMPACT_ATOMS: atom_id res chain seq x y z
N MET A 1 -42.97 -39.79 -40.95
CA MET A 1 -42.86 -40.18 -39.53
C MET A 1 -41.45 -39.97 -38.93
N ASN A 2 -40.39 -40.08 -39.73
CA ASN A 2 -39.00 -40.02 -39.21
C ASN A 2 -38.45 -38.64 -38.86
N HIS A 3 -38.97 -37.54 -39.44
CA HIS A 3 -38.44 -36.20 -39.16
C HIS A 3 -38.93 -35.59 -37.84
N ILE A 4 -40.11 -36.01 -37.36
CA ILE A 4 -40.67 -35.53 -36.07
C ILE A 4 -39.92 -36.19 -34.91
N PHE A 5 -39.61 -37.46 -35.00
CA PHE A 5 -38.81 -38.18 -34.00
C PHE A 5 -37.40 -37.65 -33.90
N ALA A 6 -36.77 -37.37 -35.03
CA ALA A 6 -35.43 -36.78 -35.05
C ALA A 6 -35.38 -35.38 -34.37
N LYS A 7 -36.40 -34.54 -34.61
CA LYS A 7 -36.50 -33.23 -33.98
C LYS A 7 -36.75 -33.31 -32.45
N LEU A 8 -37.53 -34.29 -32.01
CA LEU A 8 -37.76 -34.54 -30.58
C LEU A 8 -36.48 -35.00 -29.86
N ILE A 9 -35.70 -35.89 -30.47
CA ILE A 9 -34.43 -36.38 -29.91
C ILE A 9 -33.42 -35.26 -29.83
N VAL A 10 -33.26 -34.40 -30.84
CA VAL A 10 -32.37 -33.25 -30.82
C VAL A 10 -32.80 -32.22 -29.77
N SER A 11 -34.10 -32.00 -29.60
CA SER A 11 -34.62 -31.09 -28.58
C SER A 11 -34.40 -31.64 -27.15
N CYS A 12 -34.54 -32.95 -26.92
CA CYS A 12 -34.20 -33.57 -25.63
C CYS A 12 -32.70 -33.58 -25.34
N LEU A 13 -31.82 -33.81 -26.34
CA LEU A 13 -30.38 -33.70 -26.13
C LEU A 13 -29.93 -32.25 -25.84
N ALA A 14 -30.52 -31.24 -26.48
CA ALA A 14 -30.25 -29.84 -26.21
C ALA A 14 -30.69 -29.41 -24.79
N SER A 15 -31.77 -30.01 -24.26
CA SER A 15 -32.26 -29.75 -22.91
C SER A 15 -31.37 -30.36 -21.81
N LEU A 16 -30.68 -31.48 -22.10
CA LEU A 16 -29.77 -32.12 -21.15
C LEU A 16 -28.43 -31.38 -20.97
N THR A 17 -28.02 -30.59 -21.94
CA THR A 17 -26.77 -29.81 -21.84
C THR A 17 -26.90 -28.55 -20.99
N VAL A 18 -28.11 -28.07 -20.74
CA VAL A 18 -28.35 -26.83 -19.91
C VAL A 18 -28.28 -27.12 -18.41
N LEU A 19 -28.36 -28.39 -17.97
CA LEU A 19 -28.39 -28.78 -16.56
C LEU A 19 -26.98 -28.84 -15.89
N SER A 20 -25.90 -28.63 -16.63
CA SER A 20 -24.52 -28.78 -16.10
C SER A 20 -23.83 -27.48 -15.71
N ALA A 21 -24.50 -26.34 -15.83
CA ALA A 21 -23.98 -25.08 -15.29
C ALA A 21 -24.28 -25.02 -13.77
N GLN A 22 -23.75 -25.97 -13.01
CA GLN A 22 -23.64 -25.80 -11.56
C GLN A 22 -22.62 -24.69 -11.33
N ALA A 23 -23.07 -23.57 -10.78
CA ALA A 23 -22.17 -22.56 -10.24
C ALA A 23 -21.18 -23.30 -9.32
N GLN A 24 -19.91 -23.36 -9.69
CA GLN A 24 -18.89 -23.97 -8.84
C GLN A 24 -18.96 -23.27 -7.49
N ASN A 25 -19.13 -24.04 -6.42
CA ASN A 25 -19.06 -23.51 -5.07
C ASN A 25 -17.67 -22.90 -4.86
N TRP A 26 -17.54 -21.62 -5.07
CA TRP A 26 -16.31 -20.89 -4.79
C TRP A 26 -16.48 -20.12 -3.47
N PRO A 27 -15.47 -20.14 -2.58
CA PRO A 27 -14.19 -20.86 -2.63
C PRO A 27 -14.27 -22.28 -2.05
N THR A 28 -13.48 -23.22 -2.62
CA THR A 28 -13.36 -24.62 -2.13
C THR A 28 -12.03 -24.90 -1.44
N GLN A 29 -11.10 -23.94 -1.45
CA GLN A 29 -9.77 -24.04 -0.87
C GLN A 29 -9.32 -22.69 -0.26
N PRO A 30 -8.25 -22.65 0.54
CA PRO A 30 -7.76 -21.42 1.15
C PRO A 30 -7.39 -20.34 0.12
N ILE A 31 -7.73 -19.08 0.46
CA ILE A 31 -7.40 -17.91 -0.33
C ILE A 31 -6.11 -17.29 0.24
N LYS A 32 -5.18 -16.88 -0.63
CA LYS A 32 -3.94 -16.20 -0.25
C LYS A 32 -4.05 -14.71 -0.53
N ILE A 33 -3.80 -13.86 0.47
CA ILE A 33 -3.60 -12.42 0.28
C ILE A 33 -2.10 -12.16 0.30
N ILE A 34 -1.53 -11.82 -0.85
CA ILE A 34 -0.13 -11.43 -0.97
C ILE A 34 0.00 -9.95 -0.60
N VAL A 35 0.79 -9.67 0.43
CA VAL A 35 1.20 -8.32 0.83
C VAL A 35 2.61 -8.09 0.31
N PRO A 36 2.83 -7.15 -0.63
CA PRO A 36 4.11 -6.99 -1.32
C PRO A 36 5.15 -6.20 -0.51
N PHE A 37 5.00 -6.16 0.81
CA PHE A 37 5.89 -5.49 1.75
C PHE A 37 6.11 -6.33 3.02
N THR A 38 7.06 -5.92 3.86
CA THR A 38 7.35 -6.59 5.13
C THR A 38 6.14 -6.57 6.08
N ALA A 39 6.09 -7.54 6.98
CA ALA A 39 5.11 -7.56 8.06
C ALA A 39 5.19 -6.28 8.91
N GLY A 40 4.05 -5.86 9.49
CA GLY A 40 3.92 -4.63 10.28
C GLY A 40 3.79 -3.34 9.45
N THR A 41 3.72 -3.43 8.12
CA THR A 41 3.36 -2.27 7.27
C THR A 41 1.87 -1.98 7.35
N GLY A 42 1.45 -0.78 6.92
CA GLY A 42 0.02 -0.43 6.86
C GLY A 42 -0.81 -1.42 6.03
N MET A 43 -0.27 -1.88 4.90
CA MET A 43 -0.94 -2.89 4.06
C MET A 43 -1.05 -4.24 4.75
N ASP A 44 -0.02 -4.68 5.47
CA ASP A 44 -0.06 -5.91 6.25
C ASP A 44 -1.10 -5.83 7.38
N THR A 45 -1.16 -4.70 8.07
CA THR A 45 -2.16 -4.45 9.12
C THR A 45 -3.59 -4.52 8.57
N ILE A 46 -3.84 -3.89 7.42
CA ILE A 46 -5.15 -3.93 6.75
C ILE A 46 -5.50 -5.35 6.31
N ALA A 47 -4.56 -6.06 5.66
CA ALA A 47 -4.77 -7.44 5.21
C ALA A 47 -5.13 -8.36 6.39
N ARG A 48 -4.41 -8.26 7.51
CA ARG A 48 -4.65 -9.06 8.72
C ARG A 48 -5.94 -8.66 9.46
N ALA A 49 -6.41 -7.44 9.31
CA ALA A 49 -7.71 -7.02 9.85
C ALA A 49 -8.89 -7.53 9.02
N VAL A 50 -8.70 -7.66 7.69
CA VAL A 50 -9.74 -8.10 6.75
C VAL A 50 -9.81 -9.63 6.66
N ALA A 51 -8.67 -10.33 6.67
CA ALA A 51 -8.59 -11.76 6.43
C ALA A 51 -9.51 -12.62 7.34
N PRO A 52 -9.60 -12.41 8.66
CA PRO A 52 -10.50 -13.20 9.52
C PRO A 52 -11.98 -13.02 9.14
N LYS A 53 -12.40 -11.79 8.82
CA LYS A 53 -13.77 -11.49 8.43
C LYS A 53 -14.13 -12.08 7.06
N LEU A 54 -13.17 -12.11 6.14
CA LEU A 54 -13.34 -12.82 4.87
C LEU A 54 -13.41 -14.32 5.08
N SER A 55 -12.56 -14.90 5.93
CA SER A 55 -12.60 -16.32 6.27
C SER A 55 -13.98 -16.74 6.82
N GLU A 56 -14.53 -15.96 7.74
CA GLU A 56 -15.85 -16.19 8.32
C GLU A 56 -16.95 -16.16 7.24
N LYS A 57 -16.93 -15.14 6.38
CA LYS A 57 -17.97 -14.96 5.34
C LYS A 57 -17.88 -15.97 4.20
N LEU A 58 -16.67 -16.39 3.85
CA LEU A 58 -16.44 -17.27 2.71
C LEU A 58 -16.38 -18.75 3.08
N GLY A 59 -16.35 -19.07 4.38
CA GLY A 59 -16.27 -20.46 4.87
C GLY A 59 -14.92 -21.14 4.55
N GLN A 60 -13.89 -20.38 4.14
CA GLN A 60 -12.57 -20.85 3.80
C GLN A 60 -11.48 -20.01 4.46
N SER A 61 -10.34 -20.62 4.77
CA SER A 61 -9.21 -19.89 5.34
C SER A 61 -8.69 -18.81 4.39
N VAL A 62 -8.45 -17.60 4.91
CA VAL A 62 -7.78 -16.51 4.19
C VAL A 62 -6.43 -16.25 4.85
N VAL A 63 -5.35 -16.53 4.13
CA VAL A 63 -3.98 -16.51 4.65
C VAL A 63 -3.24 -15.30 4.11
N VAL A 64 -2.68 -14.48 4.99
CA VAL A 64 -1.84 -13.32 4.63
C VAL A 64 -0.39 -13.75 4.51
N GLN A 65 0.22 -13.49 3.35
CA GLN A 65 1.61 -13.82 3.06
C GLN A 65 2.38 -12.56 2.62
N ASN A 66 3.47 -12.24 3.32
CA ASN A 66 4.32 -11.11 2.98
C ASN A 66 5.39 -11.52 1.95
N MET A 67 5.49 -10.77 0.84
CA MET A 67 6.47 -10.97 -0.22
C MET A 67 7.13 -9.64 -0.58
N ALA A 68 8.03 -9.17 0.28
CA ALA A 68 8.70 -7.89 0.13
C ALA A 68 9.83 -7.92 -0.90
N GLY A 69 10.10 -6.78 -1.52
CA GLY A 69 11.26 -6.55 -2.38
C GLY A 69 10.93 -5.70 -3.61
N ALA A 70 11.93 -4.99 -4.13
CA ALA A 70 11.81 -4.09 -5.28
C ALA A 70 10.59 -3.16 -5.20
N SER A 71 10.36 -2.52 -4.04
CA SER A 71 9.20 -1.66 -3.76
C SER A 71 7.84 -2.31 -4.02
N GLY A 72 7.73 -3.62 -3.76
CA GLY A 72 6.52 -4.40 -3.93
C GLY A 72 6.40 -5.12 -5.27
N ASN A 73 7.31 -4.90 -6.21
CA ASN A 73 7.24 -5.52 -7.54
C ASN A 73 7.36 -7.05 -7.47
N ILE A 74 8.12 -7.61 -6.50
CA ILE A 74 8.25 -9.07 -6.35
C ILE A 74 6.91 -9.70 -5.98
N GLY A 75 6.22 -9.18 -4.99
CA GLY A 75 4.91 -9.70 -4.58
C GLY A 75 3.82 -9.48 -5.64
N ALA A 76 3.86 -8.35 -6.34
CA ALA A 76 2.94 -8.07 -7.43
C ALA A 76 3.14 -9.02 -8.62
N ASP A 77 4.39 -9.34 -8.99
CA ASP A 77 4.71 -10.29 -10.07
C ASP A 77 4.19 -11.70 -9.78
N VAL A 78 4.30 -12.15 -8.53
CA VAL A 78 3.76 -13.46 -8.12
C VAL A 78 2.26 -13.54 -8.36
N VAL A 79 1.52 -12.46 -8.03
CA VAL A 79 0.06 -12.44 -8.23
C VAL A 79 -0.29 -12.28 -9.71
N ALA A 80 0.44 -11.46 -10.47
CA ALA A 80 0.23 -11.31 -11.90
C ALA A 80 0.39 -12.63 -12.69
N LYS A 81 1.24 -13.54 -12.20
CA LYS A 81 1.49 -14.85 -12.79
C LYS A 81 0.64 -15.98 -12.18
N ALA A 82 -0.12 -15.70 -11.14
CA ALA A 82 -1.01 -16.68 -10.52
C ALA A 82 -2.22 -16.98 -11.43
N ASN A 83 -2.87 -18.11 -11.19
CA ASN A 83 -4.13 -18.42 -11.88
C ASN A 83 -5.19 -17.35 -11.57
N ALA A 84 -5.96 -16.97 -12.58
CA ALA A 84 -7.04 -15.99 -12.47
C ALA A 84 -8.33 -16.64 -11.90
N ASP A 85 -8.20 -17.39 -10.81
CA ASP A 85 -9.25 -18.18 -10.17
C ASP A 85 -9.77 -17.59 -8.85
N GLY A 86 -9.21 -16.44 -8.42
CA GLY A 86 -9.57 -15.74 -7.21
C GLY A 86 -8.91 -16.26 -5.92
N TYR A 87 -8.07 -17.30 -5.98
CA TYR A 87 -7.41 -17.84 -4.78
C TYR A 87 -6.09 -17.14 -4.41
N THR A 88 -5.56 -16.31 -5.30
CA THR A 88 -4.38 -15.50 -5.03
C THR A 88 -4.70 -14.04 -5.30
N VAL A 89 -4.76 -13.22 -4.24
CA VAL A 89 -5.17 -11.82 -4.29
C VAL A 89 -4.02 -10.93 -3.84
N LEU A 90 -3.83 -9.78 -4.49
CA LEU A 90 -2.83 -8.78 -4.11
C LEU A 90 -3.45 -7.73 -3.18
N MET A 91 -2.84 -7.50 -2.02
CA MET A 91 -3.04 -6.26 -1.26
C MET A 91 -2.15 -5.18 -1.88
N GLY A 92 -2.61 -4.63 -3.00
CA GLY A 92 -1.87 -3.65 -3.79
C GLY A 92 -1.94 -2.24 -3.24
N ALA A 93 -1.04 -1.39 -3.72
CA ALA A 93 -1.06 0.06 -3.52
C ALA A 93 -0.71 0.77 -4.83
N ASN A 94 -0.86 2.09 -4.86
CA ASN A 94 -0.49 2.93 -6.00
C ASN A 94 0.99 2.80 -6.42
N THR A 95 1.86 2.27 -5.56
CA THR A 95 3.26 1.95 -5.88
C THR A 95 3.40 1.13 -7.15
N MET A 96 2.52 0.15 -7.37
CA MET A 96 2.56 -0.69 -8.57
C MET A 96 2.29 0.09 -9.86
N LEU A 97 1.49 1.16 -9.79
CA LEU A 97 1.23 2.04 -10.93
C LEU A 97 2.46 2.89 -11.29
N MET A 98 3.26 3.26 -10.28
CA MET A 98 4.48 4.04 -10.47
C MET A 98 5.67 3.18 -10.92
N ALA A 99 5.58 1.86 -10.76
CA ALA A 99 6.69 0.94 -11.02
C ALA A 99 7.19 1.06 -12.46
N SER A 100 6.31 1.09 -13.45
CA SER A 100 6.65 1.19 -14.88
C SER A 100 7.36 2.49 -15.25
N GLN A 101 7.23 3.55 -14.45
CA GLN A 101 7.87 4.84 -14.66
C GLN A 101 9.25 4.94 -13.99
N LEU A 102 9.47 4.17 -12.93
CA LEU A 102 10.64 4.28 -12.05
C LEU A 102 11.64 3.12 -12.21
N TYR A 103 11.18 1.97 -12.69
CA TYR A 103 12.00 0.78 -12.88
C TYR A 103 12.10 0.43 -14.36
N LYS A 104 13.31 0.13 -14.82
CA LYS A 104 13.58 -0.24 -16.24
C LYS A 104 12.88 -1.53 -16.65
N ASN A 105 12.79 -2.50 -15.73
CA ASN A 105 12.20 -3.81 -15.98
C ASN A 105 11.16 -4.10 -14.90
N VAL A 106 9.88 -3.95 -15.25
CA VAL A 106 8.75 -4.37 -14.42
C VAL A 106 8.13 -5.58 -15.11
N PRO A 107 8.05 -6.75 -14.43
CA PRO A 107 7.64 -8.00 -15.06
C PRO A 107 6.12 -8.16 -15.20
N PHE A 108 5.35 -7.13 -14.92
CA PHE A 108 3.88 -7.10 -15.03
C PHE A 108 3.37 -5.74 -15.53
N ASN A 109 2.16 -5.75 -16.07
CA ASN A 109 1.43 -4.54 -16.42
C ASN A 109 0.36 -4.25 -15.35
N PRO A 110 0.45 -3.15 -14.57
CA PRO A 110 -0.44 -2.89 -13.44
C PRO A 110 -1.91 -2.67 -13.82
N THR A 111 -2.19 -2.34 -15.09
CA THR A 111 -3.56 -2.06 -15.58
C THR A 111 -4.16 -3.20 -16.40
N LYS A 112 -3.35 -4.21 -16.80
CA LYS A 112 -3.81 -5.31 -17.65
C LYS A 112 -3.77 -6.67 -16.94
N ASP A 113 -2.77 -6.88 -16.06
CA ASP A 113 -2.51 -8.19 -15.47
C ASP A 113 -3.24 -8.41 -14.14
N PHE A 114 -4.04 -7.41 -13.69
CA PHE A 114 -4.80 -7.49 -12.46
C PHE A 114 -6.27 -7.13 -12.70
N ALA A 115 -7.16 -7.92 -12.14
CA ALA A 115 -8.58 -7.60 -12.03
C ALA A 115 -8.80 -6.87 -10.68
N PRO A 116 -9.25 -5.59 -10.67
CA PRO A 116 -9.51 -4.88 -9.43
C PRO A 116 -10.72 -5.47 -8.69
N VAL A 117 -10.56 -5.73 -7.38
CA VAL A 117 -11.61 -6.29 -6.55
C VAL A 117 -12.33 -5.21 -5.75
N SER A 118 -11.60 -4.49 -4.91
CA SER A 118 -12.16 -3.44 -4.04
C SER A 118 -11.07 -2.53 -3.49
N LEU A 119 -11.46 -1.30 -3.14
CA LEU A 119 -10.65 -0.42 -2.31
C LEU A 119 -10.78 -0.85 -0.85
N ALA A 120 -9.71 -1.43 -0.29
CA ALA A 120 -9.73 -1.94 1.09
C ALA A 120 -9.69 -0.81 2.13
N ALA A 121 -8.89 0.23 1.92
CA ALA A 121 -8.78 1.39 2.82
C ALA A 121 -8.07 2.57 2.15
N TRP A 122 -8.26 3.76 2.71
CA TRP A 122 -7.42 4.93 2.47
C TRP A 122 -6.37 5.05 3.57
N GLY A 123 -5.11 5.26 3.19
CA GLY A 123 -4.02 5.52 4.13
C GLY A 123 -3.63 7.00 4.13
N THR A 124 -3.56 7.60 5.31
CA THR A 124 -2.99 8.94 5.49
C THR A 124 -1.57 8.82 6.02
N LEU A 125 -0.66 9.62 5.46
CA LEU A 125 0.72 9.70 5.91
C LEU A 125 0.92 10.93 6.81
N MET A 126 1.74 10.77 7.83
CA MET A 126 2.21 11.83 8.73
C MET A 126 3.71 12.03 8.52
N LEU A 127 4.13 13.25 8.28
CA LEU A 127 5.54 13.62 8.32
C LEU A 127 5.98 13.70 9.77
N VAL A 128 7.03 12.95 10.10
CA VAL A 128 7.60 12.89 11.45
C VAL A 128 9.10 13.15 11.41
N SER A 129 9.65 13.56 12.56
CA SER A 129 11.09 13.71 12.78
C SER A 129 11.52 13.03 14.07
N ASN A 130 12.81 12.66 14.13
CA ASN A 130 13.41 12.26 15.41
C ASN A 130 13.63 13.50 16.30
N PRO A 131 13.26 13.49 17.59
CA PRO A 131 13.46 14.64 18.50
C PRO A 131 14.91 15.11 18.62
N LYS A 132 15.90 14.22 18.47
CA LYS A 132 17.33 14.56 18.53
C LYS A 132 17.77 15.51 17.42
N THR A 133 17.00 15.62 16.33
CA THR A 133 17.31 16.51 15.20
C THR A 133 17.03 17.98 15.51
N GLY A 134 16.26 18.28 16.56
CA GLY A 134 15.75 19.61 16.85
C GLY A 134 14.65 20.10 15.90
N ILE A 135 14.23 19.26 14.93
CA ILE A 135 13.14 19.58 13.99
C ILE A 135 11.81 19.30 14.69
N LYS A 136 11.07 20.34 15.04
CA LYS A 136 9.79 20.25 15.75
C LYS A 136 8.60 20.71 14.90
N SER A 137 8.87 21.32 13.75
CA SER A 137 7.87 21.83 12.82
C SER A 137 8.32 21.66 11.36
N VAL A 138 7.40 21.82 10.42
CA VAL A 138 7.73 21.89 8.99
C VAL A 138 8.65 23.08 8.70
N ASN A 139 8.45 24.20 9.40
CA ASN A 139 9.31 25.38 9.24
C ASN A 139 10.75 25.12 9.69
N ASP A 140 10.96 24.40 10.81
CA ASP A 140 12.30 24.00 11.25
C ASP A 140 12.97 23.11 10.20
N LEU A 141 12.23 22.13 9.65
CA LEU A 141 12.71 21.25 8.59
C LEU A 141 13.16 22.06 7.36
N VAL A 142 12.31 22.96 6.88
CA VAL A 142 12.62 23.82 5.72
C VAL A 142 13.85 24.69 5.99
N THR A 143 13.91 25.31 7.16
CA THR A 143 15.02 26.19 7.54
C THR A 143 16.33 25.43 7.62
N GLN A 144 16.36 24.28 8.29
CA GLN A 144 17.58 23.47 8.42
C GLN A 144 18.02 22.86 7.09
N ALA A 145 17.08 22.37 6.26
CA ALA A 145 17.39 21.80 4.96
C ALA A 145 17.92 22.85 3.98
N LYS A 146 17.43 24.11 4.04
CA LYS A 146 17.97 25.22 3.24
C LYS A 146 19.36 25.66 3.71
N ALA A 147 19.58 25.68 5.03
CA ALA A 147 20.88 26.06 5.60
C ALA A 147 22.00 25.05 5.28
N LYS A 148 21.64 23.76 5.17
CA LYS A 148 22.59 22.66 4.88
C LYS A 148 21.99 21.68 3.84
N PRO A 149 22.03 22.03 2.55
CA PRO A 149 21.49 21.17 1.50
C PRO A 149 22.15 19.77 1.49
N GLY A 150 21.33 18.70 1.45
CA GLY A 150 21.77 17.31 1.47
C GLY A 150 22.16 16.75 2.86
N TYR A 151 22.21 17.58 3.89
CA TYR A 151 22.50 17.11 5.26
C TYR A 151 21.34 16.29 5.86
N ILE A 152 20.12 16.74 5.65
CA ILE A 152 18.94 16.01 6.14
C ILE A 152 18.68 14.81 5.27
N ASN A 153 18.60 13.64 5.89
CA ASN A 153 18.19 12.41 5.25
C ASN A 153 16.73 12.06 5.58
N PHE A 154 16.09 11.32 4.67
CA PHE A 154 14.75 10.80 4.89
C PHE A 154 14.65 9.35 4.44
N GLY A 155 13.87 8.56 5.18
CA GLY A 155 13.60 7.16 4.87
C GLY A 155 12.30 6.94 4.11
N SER A 156 12.24 5.83 3.36
CA SER A 156 11.00 5.32 2.79
C SER A 156 11.00 3.81 2.70
N PRO A 157 9.82 3.14 2.56
CA PRO A 157 9.75 1.69 2.33
C PRO A 157 10.32 1.24 0.97
N GLY A 158 10.80 2.17 0.15
CA GLY A 158 11.39 1.93 -1.15
C GLY A 158 11.01 2.99 -2.18
N ILE A 159 11.74 2.99 -3.29
CA ILE A 159 11.56 3.95 -4.39
C ILE A 159 10.16 3.80 -5.01
N GLY A 160 9.46 4.93 -5.24
CA GLY A 160 8.11 4.96 -5.82
C GLY A 160 6.98 4.64 -4.84
N THR A 161 7.28 4.35 -3.57
CA THR A 161 6.24 4.22 -2.54
C THR A 161 5.58 5.57 -2.24
N PRO A 162 4.32 5.59 -1.74
CA PRO A 162 3.66 6.84 -1.35
C PRO A 162 4.50 7.72 -0.42
N HIS A 163 5.24 7.10 0.50
CA HIS A 163 6.14 7.77 1.43
C HIS A 163 7.29 8.50 0.72
N HIS A 164 7.91 7.85 -0.26
CA HIS A 164 8.96 8.44 -1.10
C HIS A 164 8.38 9.58 -1.94
N MET A 165 7.29 9.34 -2.66
CA MET A 165 6.70 10.33 -3.57
C MET A 165 6.17 11.56 -2.83
N ALA A 166 5.58 11.39 -1.64
CA ALA A 166 5.15 12.51 -0.80
C ALA A 166 6.34 13.38 -0.37
N MET A 167 7.49 12.76 -0.03
CA MET A 167 8.69 13.52 0.32
C MET A 167 9.31 14.22 -0.90
N GLU A 168 9.37 13.56 -2.05
CA GLU A 168 9.86 14.20 -3.28
C GLU A 168 8.97 15.38 -3.69
N LEU A 169 7.66 15.24 -3.58
CA LEU A 169 6.71 16.33 -3.83
C LEU A 169 6.91 17.48 -2.83
N PHE A 170 7.09 17.17 -1.54
CA PHE A 170 7.42 18.16 -0.52
C PHE A 170 8.72 18.90 -0.85
N LYS A 171 9.79 18.18 -1.26
CA LYS A 171 11.07 18.77 -1.67
C LYS A 171 10.89 19.72 -2.86
N VAL A 172 10.14 19.32 -3.88
CA VAL A 172 9.84 20.17 -5.05
C VAL A 172 9.09 21.43 -4.64
N LYS A 173 8.02 21.29 -3.85
CA LYS A 173 7.18 22.44 -3.43
C LYS A 173 7.90 23.42 -2.50
N THR A 174 8.90 22.97 -1.76
CA THR A 174 9.66 23.77 -0.80
C THR A 174 11.06 24.14 -1.28
N ASN A 175 11.45 23.67 -2.47
CA ASN A 175 12.78 23.82 -3.07
C ASN A 175 13.89 23.36 -2.13
N LEU A 176 13.80 22.08 -1.70
CA LEU A 176 14.75 21.47 -0.77
C LEU A 176 15.56 20.37 -1.44
N PHE A 177 16.81 20.22 -1.00
CA PHE A 177 17.62 19.06 -1.30
C PHE A 177 17.86 18.24 -0.04
N MET A 178 17.34 17.00 -0.02
CA MET A 178 17.43 16.06 1.10
C MET A 178 17.82 14.67 0.54
N LEU A 179 18.60 13.91 1.31
CA LEU A 179 19.10 12.60 0.90
C LEU A 179 18.06 11.50 1.15
N HIS A 180 17.71 10.73 0.12
CA HIS A 180 16.80 9.59 0.25
C HIS A 180 17.55 8.31 0.63
N VAL A 181 17.05 7.60 1.66
CA VAL A 181 17.51 6.29 2.09
C VAL A 181 16.35 5.28 1.92
N PRO A 182 16.38 4.44 0.87
CA PRO A 182 15.33 3.45 0.63
C PRO A 182 15.52 2.19 1.48
N TYR A 183 14.42 1.68 2.04
CA TYR A 183 14.33 0.42 2.80
C TYR A 183 13.47 -0.60 2.06
N ARG A 184 13.47 -1.86 2.53
CA ARG A 184 12.62 -2.91 1.96
C ARG A 184 11.18 -2.93 2.52
N GLY A 185 10.83 -1.97 3.39
CA GLY A 185 9.51 -1.85 4.02
C GLY A 185 9.50 -0.84 5.15
N THR A 186 8.33 -0.58 5.73
CA THR A 186 8.14 0.47 6.75
C THR A 186 8.87 0.16 8.06
N ALA A 187 8.97 -1.11 8.45
CA ALA A 187 9.52 -1.50 9.76
C ALA A 187 10.98 -1.04 9.91
N GLY A 188 11.84 -1.30 8.92
CA GLY A 188 13.26 -0.97 8.99
C GLY A 188 13.51 0.53 9.15
N TYR A 189 12.95 1.37 8.27
CA TYR A 189 13.19 2.80 8.38
C TYR A 189 12.50 3.45 9.59
N THR A 190 11.40 2.84 10.11
CA THR A 190 10.80 3.30 11.37
C THR A 190 11.76 3.12 12.54
N GLN A 191 12.46 1.99 12.61
CA GLN A 191 13.50 1.78 13.62
C GLN A 191 14.61 2.82 13.51
N ASP A 192 15.04 3.13 12.29
CA ASP A 192 16.12 4.08 12.06
C ASP A 192 15.68 5.54 12.29
N ILE A 193 14.41 5.89 12.07
CA ILE A 193 13.88 7.18 12.54
C ILE A 193 13.88 7.24 14.08
N LEU A 194 13.46 6.16 14.76
CA LEU A 194 13.43 6.11 16.22
C LEU A 194 14.83 6.17 16.85
N SER A 195 15.84 5.59 16.22
CA SER A 195 17.24 5.67 16.68
C SER A 195 17.87 7.03 16.40
N GLY A 196 17.45 7.70 15.34
CA GLY A 196 17.98 8.98 14.86
C GLY A 196 18.95 8.86 13.67
N GLU A 197 19.16 7.65 13.13
CA GLU A 197 19.92 7.41 11.90
C GLU A 197 19.21 8.03 10.68
N ILE A 198 17.89 7.99 10.67
CA ILE A 198 17.03 8.72 9.75
C ILE A 198 16.41 9.91 10.49
N MET A 199 16.59 11.11 9.94
CA MET A 199 16.17 12.35 10.60
C MET A 199 14.67 12.60 10.48
N VAL A 200 14.09 12.35 9.30
CA VAL A 200 12.68 12.60 8.98
C VAL A 200 12.11 11.50 8.06
N GLY A 201 10.80 11.38 8.02
CA GLY A 201 10.14 10.47 7.09
C GLY A 201 8.62 10.54 7.19
N PHE A 202 7.96 10.01 6.18
CA PHE A 202 6.52 9.82 6.23
C PHE A 202 6.20 8.45 6.82
N LEU A 203 5.34 8.40 7.83
CA LEU A 203 4.79 7.16 8.40
C LEU A 203 3.26 7.15 8.26
N PRO A 204 2.63 5.99 8.11
CA PRO A 204 1.18 5.89 8.25
C PRO A 204 0.73 6.43 9.61
N VAL A 205 -0.33 7.25 9.63
CA VAL A 205 -0.81 7.92 10.86
C VAL A 205 -1.01 6.93 12.02
N HIS A 206 -1.59 5.76 11.76
CA HIS A 206 -1.85 4.74 12.78
C HIS A 206 -0.58 4.13 13.38
N ILE A 207 0.56 4.19 12.67
CA ILE A 207 1.87 3.79 13.18
C ILE A 207 2.52 4.97 13.91
N ALA A 208 2.53 6.15 13.27
CA ALA A 208 3.18 7.35 13.79
C ALA A 208 2.61 7.80 15.14
N GLN A 209 1.27 7.77 15.28
CA GLN A 209 0.57 8.30 16.46
C GLN A 209 1.04 7.66 17.77
N GLY A 210 1.28 6.36 17.79
CA GLY A 210 1.78 5.68 18.98
C GLY A 210 3.15 6.20 19.43
N PHE A 211 4.06 6.45 18.49
CA PHE A 211 5.40 6.99 18.79
C PHE A 211 5.35 8.48 19.15
N VAL A 212 4.47 9.24 18.50
CA VAL A 212 4.26 10.67 18.81
C VAL A 212 3.69 10.83 20.21
N SER A 213 2.65 10.07 20.57
CA SER A 213 2.07 10.08 21.93
C SER A 213 3.06 9.67 23.02
N ALA A 214 4.00 8.77 22.69
CA ALA A 214 5.08 8.36 23.58
C ALA A 214 6.28 9.34 23.61
N GLY A 215 6.22 10.48 22.90
CA GLY A 215 7.30 11.46 22.82
C GLY A 215 8.55 10.97 22.08
N LYS A 216 8.46 9.84 21.36
CA LYS A 216 9.59 9.25 20.62
C LYS A 216 9.78 9.86 19.24
N LEU A 217 8.74 10.47 18.67
CA LEU A 217 8.78 11.21 17.41
C LEU A 217 8.03 12.55 17.56
N ASN A 218 8.44 13.55 16.80
CA ASN A 218 7.68 14.77 16.59
C ASN A 218 6.76 14.59 15.38
N ALA A 219 5.48 14.96 15.52
CA ALA A 219 4.56 15.07 14.40
C ALA A 219 4.73 16.46 13.76
N LEU A 220 5.01 16.52 12.47
CA LEU A 220 5.22 17.78 11.75
C LEU A 220 4.00 18.21 10.95
N ALA A 221 3.40 17.29 10.15
CA ALA A 221 2.20 17.54 9.37
C ALA A 221 1.53 16.23 8.94
N VAL A 222 0.23 16.27 8.58
CA VAL A 222 -0.48 15.17 7.93
C VAL A 222 -0.77 15.50 6.46
N GLY A 223 -0.60 14.49 5.59
CA GLY A 223 -0.91 14.54 4.15
C GLY A 223 -2.38 14.19 3.89
N SER A 224 -3.27 15.08 4.28
CA SER A 224 -4.72 14.94 4.06
C SER A 224 -5.38 16.30 3.93
N PRO A 225 -6.55 16.40 3.27
CA PRO A 225 -7.28 17.67 3.10
C PRO A 225 -7.75 18.29 4.44
N LYS A 226 -7.96 17.45 5.46
CA LYS A 226 -8.40 17.85 6.81
C LYS A 226 -7.52 17.16 7.84
N ARG A 227 -7.45 17.72 9.05
CA ARG A 227 -6.76 17.06 10.18
C ARG A 227 -7.31 15.68 10.43
N HIS A 228 -6.41 14.73 10.70
CA HIS A 228 -6.80 13.35 10.86
C HIS A 228 -7.46 13.12 12.24
N PRO A 229 -8.59 12.39 12.34
CA PRO A 229 -9.30 12.19 13.61
C PRO A 229 -8.44 11.60 14.73
N VAL A 230 -7.49 10.73 14.38
CA VAL A 230 -6.55 10.10 15.34
C VAL A 230 -5.45 11.08 15.79
N ALA A 231 -5.20 12.15 15.02
CA ALA A 231 -4.17 13.16 15.29
C ALA A 231 -4.73 14.59 15.10
N PRO A 232 -5.76 15.01 15.84
CA PRO A 232 -6.48 16.27 15.60
C PRO A 232 -5.63 17.52 15.85
N ASN A 233 -4.57 17.38 16.64
CA ASN A 233 -3.66 18.47 16.96
C ASN A 233 -2.54 18.66 15.92
N VAL A 234 -2.40 17.74 14.95
CA VAL A 234 -1.40 17.84 13.89
C VAL A 234 -2.01 18.56 12.69
N ALA A 235 -1.41 19.68 12.30
CA ALA A 235 -1.87 20.46 11.15
C ALA A 235 -1.65 19.72 9.83
N THR A 236 -2.45 20.05 8.82
CA THR A 236 -2.25 19.56 7.45
C THR A 236 -1.20 20.40 6.72
N PHE A 237 -0.61 19.86 5.66
CA PHE A 237 0.25 20.65 4.77
C PHE A 237 -0.51 21.83 4.14
N GLY A 238 -1.81 21.63 3.82
CA GLY A 238 -2.68 22.67 3.29
C GLY A 238 -2.84 23.89 4.22
N GLU A 239 -2.97 23.66 5.56
CA GLU A 239 -3.00 24.72 6.57
C GLU A 239 -1.68 25.53 6.64
N MET A 240 -0.58 24.96 6.15
CA MET A 240 0.73 25.60 6.07
C MET A 240 1.02 26.22 4.69
N GLY A 241 0.03 26.24 3.79
CA GLY A 241 0.18 26.78 2.43
C GLY A 241 0.87 25.84 1.44
N ILE A 242 1.19 24.60 1.82
CA ILE A 242 1.80 23.58 0.98
C ILE A 242 0.68 22.66 0.47
N LYS A 243 0.18 22.93 -0.74
CA LYS A 243 -0.96 22.22 -1.31
C LYS A 243 -0.55 20.89 -1.95
N ASP A 244 -1.50 19.95 -2.06
CA ASP A 244 -1.40 18.68 -2.80
C ASP A 244 -0.28 17.73 -2.29
N ILE A 245 -0.15 17.63 -0.96
CA ILE A 245 0.66 16.59 -0.30
C ILE A 245 -0.23 15.69 0.52
#